data_0d1e8bf0a7045368b2850bb82ac33f82
#
_entry.id   0d1e8bf0a7045368b2850bb82ac33f82
#
_cell.length_a   1.000
_cell.length_b   1.000
_cell.length_c   1.000
_cell.angle_alpha   90.00
_cell.angle_beta   90.00
_cell.angle_gamma   90.00
#
_symmetry.space_group_name_H-M   'P 1'
#
loop_
_entity.id
_entity.type
_entity.pdbx_description
1 polymer ?
#
loop_
_entity_poly.entity_id
_entity_poly.type
_entity_poly.pdbx_seq_one_letter_code
_entity_poly.pdbx_strand_id
1 'polypeptide(L)'
;MLRRLHPDQPASFAFTPANRAWAEAQMTKYPPGRQASAIIPLLWRAQEQEGWLTRPAIEHVADMLGMAHIRALEVATFYFMFQLQPVGTVAHVQVCGTLSCMLCGAEDLVALCKDRISPRPHELSADGRFSWEEVECLGSCANAPMAQIGKDYYEDLTPERFGVILDEFASGRVPVPGPQNGRYAAEPLRGLTALTAHESGRTRYNAAVQLAVDRGDTIRRIDGTETPLVTPWQTGSGGTAKPPRAAPARKAKAVAKPANPAKPAPAAQGRGKAKTAAAAAPATLAAPRGGKGDDLKQIVGVGPKLEALLHELGFWHFDQIAGWTPSQVAWVDSRLGTFRGRIVRDDWIGQSRRLGGS
;
A
#
# COMPACT_ATOMS: atom_id res chain seq x y z
N MET A 1 -11.52 10.59 12.46
CA MET A 1 -11.18 11.05 13.83
C MET A 1 -10.51 12.42 13.72
N LEU A 2 -10.88 13.38 14.58
CA LEU A 2 -10.25 14.71 14.58
C LEU A 2 -8.87 14.60 15.26
N ARG A 3 -7.79 14.77 14.48
CA ARG A 3 -6.42 14.80 15.01
C ARG A 3 -6.15 16.20 15.55
N ARG A 4 -5.67 16.28 16.78
CA ARG A 4 -5.36 17.56 17.47
C ARG A 4 -3.88 17.62 17.84
N LEU A 5 -3.34 18.83 17.84
CA LEU A 5 -2.00 19.07 18.37
C LEU A 5 -1.97 18.76 19.87
N HIS A 6 -0.82 18.29 20.34
CA HIS A 6 -0.57 18.15 21.78
C HIS A 6 -0.82 19.46 22.52
N PRO A 7 -1.41 19.44 23.72
CA PRO A 7 -1.68 20.68 24.47
C PRO A 7 -0.40 21.43 24.83
N ASP A 8 0.64 20.72 25.22
CA ASP A 8 1.92 21.30 25.59
C ASP A 8 2.78 21.49 24.34
N GLN A 9 3.08 22.76 24.03
CA GLN A 9 3.84 23.14 22.85
C GLN A 9 5.13 23.85 23.28
N PRO A 10 6.26 23.63 22.55
CA PRO A 10 7.46 24.42 22.77
C PRO A 10 7.21 25.91 22.43
N ALA A 11 8.00 26.79 23.01
CA ALA A 11 7.85 28.22 22.79
C ALA A 11 8.21 28.66 21.36
N SER A 12 9.11 27.93 20.69
CA SER A 12 9.59 28.26 19.35
C SER A 12 10.12 27.04 18.63
N PHE A 13 10.31 27.19 17.33
CA PHE A 13 11.01 26.22 16.47
C PHE A 13 11.91 26.97 15.50
N ALA A 14 13.06 26.40 15.20
CA ALA A 14 13.89 26.80 14.07
C ALA A 14 14.61 25.58 13.51
N PHE A 15 14.73 25.50 12.20
CA PHE A 15 15.59 24.49 11.58
C PHE A 15 17.04 24.69 11.99
N THR A 16 17.76 23.60 12.22
CA THR A 16 19.23 23.65 12.28
C THR A 16 19.78 24.27 10.98
N PRO A 17 20.99 24.85 10.99
CA PRO A 17 21.56 25.42 9.77
C PRO A 17 21.59 24.42 8.58
N ALA A 18 21.89 23.16 8.82
CA ALA A 18 21.92 22.12 7.81
C ALA A 18 20.50 21.78 7.29
N ASN A 19 19.51 21.64 8.19
CA ASN A 19 18.13 21.39 7.79
C ASN A 19 17.51 22.60 7.08
N ARG A 20 17.89 23.81 7.48
CA ARG A 20 17.45 25.04 6.79
C ARG A 20 17.97 25.09 5.35
N ALA A 21 19.26 24.85 5.15
CA ALA A 21 19.86 24.79 3.81
C ALA A 21 19.19 23.72 2.94
N TRP A 22 18.88 22.55 3.53
CA TRP A 22 18.15 21.50 2.85
C TRP A 22 16.72 21.96 2.48
N ALA A 23 15.99 22.61 3.39
CA ALA A 23 14.63 23.09 3.15
C ALA A 23 14.59 24.14 2.04
N GLU A 24 15.52 25.09 2.05
CA GLU A 24 15.67 26.09 0.99
C GLU A 24 15.94 25.42 -0.37
N ALA A 25 16.82 24.41 -0.42
CA ALA A 25 17.08 23.62 -1.63
C ALA A 25 15.82 22.85 -2.11
N GLN A 26 14.99 22.33 -1.20
CA GLN A 26 13.72 21.70 -1.60
C GLN A 26 12.76 22.68 -2.28
N MET A 27 12.68 23.90 -1.79
CA MET A 27 11.81 24.94 -2.37
C MET A 27 12.19 25.28 -3.80
N THR A 28 13.49 25.22 -4.16
CA THR A 28 13.97 25.51 -5.52
C THR A 28 13.57 24.46 -6.57
N LYS A 29 13.08 23.29 -6.15
CA LYS A 29 12.56 22.26 -7.07
C LYS A 29 11.24 22.66 -7.74
N TYR A 30 10.58 23.67 -7.20
CA TYR A 30 9.29 24.13 -7.69
C TYR A 30 9.42 25.48 -8.39
N PRO A 31 8.63 25.74 -9.44
CA PRO A 31 8.65 27.00 -10.15
C PRO A 31 8.33 28.20 -9.23
N PRO A 32 8.78 29.43 -9.57
CA PRO A 32 8.43 30.63 -8.83
C PRO A 32 6.92 30.75 -8.59
N GLY A 33 6.52 31.06 -7.36
CA GLY A 33 5.12 31.13 -6.94
C GLY A 33 4.45 29.78 -6.66
N ARG A 34 5.18 28.64 -6.75
CA ARG A 34 4.68 27.30 -6.46
C ARG A 34 5.40 26.62 -5.28
N GLN A 35 6.14 27.35 -4.48
CA GLN A 35 6.93 26.83 -3.35
C GLN A 35 6.05 26.16 -2.28
N ALA A 36 4.77 26.49 -2.19
CA ALA A 36 3.80 25.81 -1.32
C ALA A 36 3.75 24.29 -1.55
N SER A 37 4.13 23.79 -2.73
CA SER A 37 4.23 22.35 -3.01
C SER A 37 5.33 21.64 -2.20
N ALA A 38 6.26 22.37 -1.59
CA ALA A 38 7.27 21.83 -0.70
C ALA A 38 6.77 21.55 0.73
N ILE A 39 5.48 21.81 1.03
CA ILE A 39 4.94 21.72 2.40
C ILE A 39 5.19 20.35 3.04
N ILE A 40 4.90 19.26 2.33
CA ILE A 40 5.04 17.89 2.87
C ILE A 40 6.50 17.57 3.21
N PRO A 41 7.47 17.70 2.30
CA PRO A 41 8.86 17.42 2.63
C PRO A 41 9.44 18.34 3.71
N LEU A 42 9.01 19.61 3.81
CA LEU A 42 9.47 20.51 4.89
C LEU A 42 8.89 20.12 6.24
N LEU A 43 7.59 19.80 6.31
CA LEU A 43 6.97 19.29 7.54
C LEU A 43 7.62 17.98 7.98
N TRP A 44 7.92 17.08 7.03
CA TRP A 44 8.61 15.83 7.33
C TRP A 44 10.00 16.08 7.92
N ARG A 45 10.77 17.03 7.34
CA ARG A 45 12.09 17.39 7.85
C ARG A 45 12.01 18.02 9.26
N ALA A 46 11.00 18.85 9.53
CA ALA A 46 10.75 19.39 10.85
C ALA A 46 10.43 18.29 11.87
N GLN A 47 9.58 17.31 11.49
CA GLN A 47 9.28 16.15 12.31
C GLN A 47 10.53 15.32 12.61
N GLU A 48 11.37 15.05 11.60
CA GLU A 48 12.61 14.32 11.80
C GLU A 48 13.56 15.02 12.77
N GLN A 49 13.60 16.35 12.75
CA GLN A 49 14.42 17.11 13.68
C GLN A 49 13.91 17.03 15.13
N GLU A 50 12.61 17.20 15.34
CA GLU A 50 12.00 17.28 16.66
C GLU A 50 11.42 15.96 17.17
N GLY A 51 11.20 15.00 16.24
CA GLY A 51 10.51 13.74 16.47
C GLY A 51 8.99 13.81 16.28
N TRP A 52 8.40 14.98 16.38
CA TRP A 52 6.97 15.23 16.14
C TRP A 52 6.76 16.65 15.63
N LEU A 53 5.59 16.91 15.03
CA LEU A 53 5.24 18.24 14.51
C LEU A 53 4.62 19.10 15.60
N THR A 54 5.39 20.08 16.06
CA THR A 54 4.90 21.10 16.96
C THR A 54 4.17 22.22 16.22
N ARG A 55 3.32 22.98 16.91
CA ARG A 55 2.67 24.17 16.32
C ARG A 55 3.70 25.16 15.78
N PRO A 56 4.74 25.57 16.55
CA PRO A 56 5.76 26.49 16.03
C PRO A 56 6.49 25.92 14.80
N ALA A 57 6.69 24.62 14.69
CA ALA A 57 7.31 24.02 13.50
C ALA A 57 6.41 24.13 12.27
N ILE A 58 5.10 23.88 12.44
CA ILE A 58 4.11 24.02 11.35
C ILE A 58 4.03 25.47 10.87
N GLU A 59 3.98 26.42 11.81
CA GLU A 59 3.92 27.85 11.51
C GLU A 59 5.21 28.34 10.84
N HIS A 60 6.37 27.92 11.33
CA HIS A 60 7.67 28.24 10.72
C HIS A 60 7.77 27.75 9.26
N VAL A 61 7.33 26.52 8.98
CA VAL A 61 7.29 25.98 7.62
C VAL A 61 6.30 26.76 6.75
N ALA A 62 5.14 27.13 7.29
CA ALA A 62 4.16 27.95 6.57
C ALA A 62 4.73 29.31 6.17
N ASP A 63 5.43 29.99 7.09
CA ASP A 63 6.08 31.27 6.83
C ASP A 63 7.16 31.15 5.75
N MET A 64 8.01 30.11 5.81
CA MET A 64 9.01 29.84 4.78
C MET A 64 8.39 29.69 3.38
N LEU A 65 7.18 29.13 3.30
CA LEU A 65 6.49 28.86 2.04
C LEU A 65 5.53 29.97 1.62
N GLY A 66 5.38 31.03 2.43
CA GLY A 66 4.40 32.09 2.20
C GLY A 66 2.96 31.61 2.25
N MET A 67 2.67 30.61 3.08
CA MET A 67 1.34 30.01 3.26
C MET A 67 0.66 30.53 4.52
N ALA A 68 -0.67 30.59 4.50
CA ALA A 68 -1.42 30.80 5.74
C ALA A 68 -1.22 29.60 6.69
N HIS A 69 -1.00 29.88 7.99
CA HIS A 69 -0.74 28.85 9.02
C HIS A 69 -1.83 27.77 9.05
N ILE A 70 -3.10 28.16 8.85
CA ILE A 70 -4.22 27.21 8.81
C ILE A 70 -4.07 26.20 7.67
N ARG A 71 -3.53 26.59 6.52
CA ARG A 71 -3.31 25.69 5.38
C ARG A 71 -2.19 24.68 5.66
N ALA A 72 -1.14 25.10 6.32
CA ALA A 72 -0.09 24.18 6.78
C ALA A 72 -0.62 23.21 7.85
N LEU A 73 -1.44 23.69 8.77
CA LEU A 73 -2.09 22.89 9.79
C LEU A 73 -3.05 21.83 9.18
N GLU A 74 -3.82 22.20 8.14
CA GLU A 74 -4.65 21.24 7.38
C GLU A 74 -3.82 20.08 6.84
N VAL A 75 -2.67 20.36 6.24
CA VAL A 75 -1.77 19.32 5.72
C VAL A 75 -1.22 18.46 6.85
N ALA A 76 -0.73 19.07 7.93
CA ALA A 76 -0.16 18.35 9.06
C ALA A 76 -1.19 17.44 9.75
N THR A 77 -2.44 17.87 9.83
CA THR A 77 -3.52 17.06 10.46
C THR A 77 -4.14 16.03 9.52
N PHE A 78 -4.05 16.24 8.21
CA PHE A 78 -4.59 15.33 7.20
C PHE A 78 -3.75 14.07 7.03
N TYR A 79 -2.44 14.21 6.91
CA TYR A 79 -1.56 13.06 6.67
C TYR A 79 -1.18 12.36 7.98
N PHE A 80 -1.53 11.08 8.12
CA PHE A 80 -1.27 10.28 9.33
C PHE A 80 0.21 10.00 9.58
N MET A 81 1.08 10.16 8.60
CA MET A 81 2.53 10.06 8.79
C MET A 81 3.10 11.15 9.70
N PHE A 82 2.37 12.27 9.87
CA PHE A 82 2.80 13.33 10.77
C PHE A 82 2.36 13.04 12.20
N GLN A 83 3.31 13.02 13.10
CA GLN A 83 3.07 12.83 14.53
C GLN A 83 2.75 14.19 15.17
N LEU A 84 1.58 14.31 15.78
CA LEU A 84 1.12 15.55 16.43
C LEU A 84 1.25 15.49 17.95
N GLN A 85 1.85 14.42 18.46
CA GLN A 85 2.14 14.12 19.84
C GLN A 85 3.64 13.82 19.99
N PRO A 86 4.26 14.05 21.14
CA PRO A 86 5.62 13.60 21.41
C PRO A 86 5.76 12.09 21.15
N VAL A 87 6.85 11.69 20.50
CA VAL A 87 7.18 10.28 20.25
C VAL A 87 8.37 9.84 21.07
N GLY A 88 8.53 8.53 21.23
CA GLY A 88 9.65 7.95 21.94
C GLY A 88 11.01 8.40 21.41
N THR A 89 11.96 8.62 22.31
CA THR A 89 13.31 9.08 21.94
C THR A 89 14.13 8.00 21.22
N VAL A 90 13.79 6.72 21.42
CA VAL A 90 14.41 5.57 20.74
C VAL A 90 13.59 5.18 19.52
N ALA A 91 12.31 4.88 19.71
CA ALA A 91 11.48 4.46 18.60
C ALA A 91 10.00 4.79 18.79
N HIS A 92 9.33 5.08 17.67
CA HIS A 92 7.89 5.10 17.53
C HIS A 92 7.45 3.87 16.75
N VAL A 93 6.57 3.07 17.35
CA VAL A 93 6.12 1.79 16.81
C VAL A 93 4.73 1.93 16.23
N GLN A 94 4.56 1.63 14.96
CA GLN A 94 3.28 1.70 14.25
C GLN A 94 2.85 0.29 13.85
N VAL A 95 1.85 -0.26 14.55
CA VAL A 95 1.31 -1.60 14.28
C VAL A 95 0.17 -1.50 13.29
N CYS A 96 0.25 -2.26 12.19
CA CYS A 96 -0.84 -2.34 11.22
C CYS A 96 -2.03 -3.12 11.82
N GLY A 97 -3.17 -2.43 12.02
CA GLY A 97 -4.40 -2.99 12.62
C GLY A 97 -5.49 -3.38 11.61
N THR A 98 -5.19 -3.36 10.28
CA THR A 98 -6.21 -3.66 9.29
C THR A 98 -6.41 -5.16 9.06
N LEU A 99 -7.46 -5.52 8.32
CA LEU A 99 -8.03 -6.86 8.24
C LEU A 99 -7.00 -7.99 8.12
N SER A 100 -6.05 -7.90 7.19
CA SER A 100 -5.08 -8.99 6.98
C SER A 100 -4.17 -9.17 8.18
N CYS A 101 -3.65 -8.08 8.74
CA CYS A 101 -2.79 -8.11 9.92
C CYS A 101 -3.58 -8.57 11.16
N MET A 102 -4.81 -8.10 11.33
CA MET A 102 -5.69 -8.51 12.43
C MET A 102 -5.95 -10.03 12.39
N LEU A 103 -6.30 -10.57 11.21
CA LEU A 103 -6.52 -12.02 11.02
C LEU A 103 -5.25 -12.86 11.27
N CYS A 104 -4.06 -12.26 11.10
CA CYS A 104 -2.77 -12.92 11.31
C CYS A 104 -2.17 -12.64 12.70
N GLY A 105 -2.91 -12.00 13.62
CA GLY A 105 -2.48 -11.84 15.01
C GLY A 105 -1.93 -10.44 15.37
N ALA A 106 -2.28 -9.37 14.63
CA ALA A 106 -1.85 -8.02 15.00
C ALA A 106 -2.41 -7.56 16.34
N GLU A 107 -3.56 -8.10 16.79
CA GLU A 107 -4.12 -7.81 18.12
C GLU A 107 -3.16 -8.22 19.24
N ASP A 108 -2.42 -9.31 19.09
CA ASP A 108 -1.41 -9.75 20.05
C ASP A 108 -0.20 -8.81 20.07
N LEU A 109 0.18 -8.24 18.91
CA LEU A 109 1.23 -7.22 18.85
C LEU A 109 0.79 -5.92 19.54
N VAL A 110 -0.47 -5.52 19.34
CA VAL A 110 -1.06 -4.36 20.04
C VAL A 110 -1.13 -4.62 21.54
N ALA A 111 -1.50 -5.83 21.98
CA ALA A 111 -1.49 -6.19 23.39
C ALA A 111 -0.08 -6.08 24.00
N LEU A 112 0.94 -6.52 23.26
CA LEU A 112 2.34 -6.38 23.68
C LEU A 112 2.77 -4.91 23.79
N CYS A 113 2.34 -4.04 22.86
CA CYS A 113 2.59 -2.60 22.95
C CYS A 113 1.94 -1.98 24.20
N LYS A 114 0.70 -2.39 24.50
CA LYS A 114 -0.01 -1.92 25.70
C LYS A 114 0.68 -2.34 27.00
N ASP A 115 1.22 -3.53 27.03
CA ASP A 115 1.93 -4.07 28.20
C ASP A 115 3.32 -3.44 28.38
N ARG A 116 4.10 -3.34 27.30
CA ARG A 116 5.52 -3.01 27.36
C ARG A 116 5.85 -1.54 27.12
N ILE A 117 4.99 -0.79 26.45
CA ILE A 117 5.25 0.62 26.10
C ILE A 117 4.34 1.53 26.92
N SER A 118 3.05 1.54 26.59
CA SER A 118 2.04 2.32 27.31
C SER A 118 0.65 1.71 27.11
N PRO A 119 -0.23 1.72 28.12
CA PRO A 119 -1.60 1.20 27.97
C PRO A 119 -2.42 1.88 26.87
N ARG A 120 -2.07 3.10 26.49
CA ARG A 120 -2.78 3.88 25.46
C ARG A 120 -1.85 4.25 24.30
N PRO A 121 -2.36 4.21 23.06
CA PRO A 121 -1.60 4.69 21.90
C PRO A 121 -1.27 6.19 22.04
N HIS A 122 -0.19 6.61 21.40
CA HIS A 122 0.34 7.97 21.42
C HIS A 122 0.87 8.45 22.78
N GLU A 123 0.93 7.60 23.78
CA GLU A 123 1.60 7.91 25.03
C GLU A 123 3.03 7.37 25.04
N LEU A 124 3.89 8.06 25.77
CA LEU A 124 5.26 7.64 25.98
C LEU A 124 5.33 6.51 26.99
N SER A 125 6.31 5.62 26.82
CA SER A 125 6.73 4.70 27.89
C SER A 125 7.18 5.48 29.12
N ALA A 126 7.18 4.84 30.29
CA ALA A 126 7.54 5.47 31.57
C ALA A 126 8.94 6.13 31.54
N ASP A 127 9.86 5.60 30.74
CA ASP A 127 11.21 6.12 30.55
C ASP A 127 11.31 7.10 29.36
N GLY A 128 10.21 7.39 28.66
CA GLY A 128 10.15 8.28 27.49
C GLY A 128 10.84 7.76 26.25
N ARG A 129 11.24 6.49 26.21
CA ARG A 129 12.07 5.93 25.13
C ARG A 129 11.25 5.41 23.97
N PHE A 130 10.04 4.92 24.21
CA PHE A 130 9.15 4.35 23.22
C PHE A 130 7.80 5.04 23.21
N SER A 131 7.15 4.99 22.08
CA SER A 131 5.73 5.27 21.89
C SER A 131 5.17 4.34 20.84
N TRP A 132 3.86 4.19 20.77
CA TRP A 132 3.22 3.34 19.78
C TRP A 132 1.87 3.88 19.33
N GLU A 133 1.44 3.44 18.16
CA GLU A 133 0.09 3.64 17.64
C GLU A 133 -0.36 2.45 16.80
N GLU A 134 -1.66 2.27 16.67
CA GLU A 134 -2.26 1.40 15.67
C GLU A 134 -2.53 2.24 14.41
N VAL A 135 -2.12 1.73 13.24
CA VAL A 135 -2.23 2.43 11.97
C VAL A 135 -3.04 1.64 10.95
N GLU A 136 -3.53 2.36 9.95
CA GLU A 136 -4.16 1.76 8.77
C GLU A 136 -3.14 0.98 7.93
N CYS A 137 -3.63 0.25 6.91
CA CYS A 137 -2.84 -0.65 6.10
C CYS A 137 -1.57 0.00 5.54
N LEU A 138 -0.42 -0.58 5.89
CA LEU A 138 0.90 -0.19 5.41
C LEU A 138 1.32 -0.88 4.10
N GLY A 139 0.46 -1.73 3.53
CA GLY A 139 0.66 -2.34 2.21
C GLY A 139 1.47 -3.64 2.19
N SER A 140 1.91 -4.17 3.34
CA SER A 140 2.67 -5.43 3.42
C SER A 140 1.80 -6.65 3.78
N CYS A 141 0.58 -6.71 3.25
CA CYS A 141 -0.43 -7.70 3.63
C CYS A 141 -0.02 -9.16 3.36
N ALA A 142 0.85 -9.40 2.38
CA ALA A 142 1.38 -10.76 2.10
C ALA A 142 2.28 -11.28 3.23
N ASN A 143 2.83 -10.40 4.06
CA ASN A 143 3.74 -10.69 5.15
C ASN A 143 3.16 -10.23 6.50
N ALA A 144 1.84 -10.34 6.63
CA ALA A 144 1.12 -10.00 7.86
C ALA A 144 1.41 -11.04 8.98
N PRO A 145 1.40 -10.64 10.27
CA PRO A 145 1.24 -9.27 10.73
C PRO A 145 2.56 -8.49 10.70
N MET A 146 2.45 -7.16 10.69
CA MET A 146 3.63 -6.31 10.55
C MET A 146 3.53 -5.03 11.36
N ALA A 147 4.69 -4.43 11.65
CA ALA A 147 4.83 -3.11 12.23
C ALA A 147 5.88 -2.29 11.47
N GLN A 148 5.67 -0.98 11.39
CA GLN A 148 6.70 -0.04 11.01
C GLN A 148 7.36 0.50 12.27
N ILE A 149 8.68 0.48 12.33
CA ILE A 149 9.48 1.05 13.41
C ILE A 149 10.52 1.97 12.78
N GLY A 150 10.40 3.26 13.07
CA GLY A 150 11.21 4.26 12.36
C GLY A 150 10.89 4.28 10.86
N LYS A 151 11.89 3.98 10.04
CA LYS A 151 11.79 4.03 8.56
C LYS A 151 11.59 2.67 7.91
N ASP A 152 11.59 1.58 8.71
CA ASP A 152 11.61 0.21 8.21
C ASP A 152 10.37 -0.59 8.61
N TYR A 153 10.06 -1.59 7.78
CA TYR A 153 9.03 -2.58 8.05
C TYR A 153 9.64 -3.83 8.68
N TYR A 154 8.99 -4.31 9.73
CA TYR A 154 9.21 -5.60 10.34
C TYR A 154 7.98 -6.46 10.07
N GLU A 155 8.16 -7.53 9.34
CA GLU A 155 7.10 -8.29 8.71
C GLU A 155 7.09 -9.74 9.20
N ASP A 156 5.98 -10.48 8.99
CA ASP A 156 5.82 -11.86 9.47
C ASP A 156 6.10 -11.98 10.98
N LEU A 157 5.59 -11.04 11.74
CA LEU A 157 5.88 -10.95 13.18
C LEU A 157 5.10 -11.99 13.97
N THR A 158 5.76 -12.51 15.00
CA THR A 158 5.09 -13.16 16.15
C THR A 158 5.26 -12.29 17.39
N PRO A 159 4.41 -12.41 18.42
CA PRO A 159 4.57 -11.68 19.67
C PRO A 159 5.97 -11.83 20.27
N GLU A 160 6.53 -13.06 20.25
CA GLU A 160 7.86 -13.36 20.78
C GLU A 160 8.95 -12.62 20.02
N ARG A 161 8.92 -12.69 18.66
CA ARG A 161 9.90 -12.00 17.84
C ARG A 161 9.77 -10.49 17.98
N PHE A 162 8.54 -9.98 18.03
CA PHE A 162 8.30 -8.56 18.22
C PHE A 162 8.83 -8.06 19.58
N GLY A 163 8.65 -8.86 20.66
CA GLY A 163 9.24 -8.58 21.97
C GLY A 163 10.77 -8.47 21.91
N VAL A 164 11.41 -9.42 21.22
CA VAL A 164 12.88 -9.40 21.01
C VAL A 164 13.33 -8.15 20.26
N ILE A 165 12.59 -7.74 19.20
CA ILE A 165 12.87 -6.51 18.43
C ILE A 165 12.82 -5.27 19.34
N LEU A 166 11.82 -5.16 20.22
CA LEU A 166 11.75 -4.06 21.19
C LEU A 166 12.94 -4.06 22.18
N ASP A 167 13.37 -5.24 22.62
CA ASP A 167 14.54 -5.38 23.51
C ASP A 167 15.85 -5.02 22.78
N GLU A 168 15.98 -5.38 21.52
CA GLU A 168 17.12 -4.99 20.68
C GLU A 168 17.19 -3.46 20.56
N PHE A 169 16.10 -2.79 20.21
CA PHE A 169 16.03 -1.31 20.19
C PHE A 169 16.33 -0.71 21.59
N ALA A 170 15.76 -1.28 22.63
CA ALA A 170 16.02 -0.81 24.01
C ALA A 170 17.51 -0.91 24.38
N SER A 171 18.23 -1.88 23.84
CA SER A 171 19.68 -2.04 24.06
C SER A 171 20.55 -1.20 23.12
N GLY A 172 19.93 -0.39 22.23
CA GLY A 172 20.63 0.44 21.24
C GLY A 172 21.08 -0.31 19.99
N ARG A 173 20.57 -1.53 19.75
CA ARG A 173 20.79 -2.27 18.50
C ARG A 173 19.61 -2.05 17.56
N VAL A 174 19.90 -1.90 16.28
CA VAL A 174 18.89 -1.86 15.22
C VAL A 174 18.78 -3.24 14.58
N PRO A 175 17.63 -3.94 14.77
CA PRO A 175 17.44 -5.26 14.18
C PRO A 175 17.37 -5.18 12.67
N VAL A 176 17.69 -6.29 11.99
CA VAL A 176 17.51 -6.39 10.53
C VAL A 176 16.02 -6.38 10.20
N PRO A 177 15.54 -5.41 9.39
CA PRO A 177 14.12 -5.31 9.05
C PRO A 177 13.69 -6.35 8.00
N GLY A 178 12.44 -6.23 7.54
CA GLY A 178 11.83 -7.12 6.57
C GLY A 178 11.22 -8.38 7.21
N PRO A 179 11.03 -9.46 6.44
CA PRO A 179 10.42 -10.69 6.92
C PRO A 179 11.23 -11.32 8.06
N GLN A 180 10.59 -11.58 9.19
CA GLN A 180 11.24 -12.13 10.38
C GLN A 180 11.21 -13.67 10.45
N ASN A 181 10.53 -14.31 9.49
CA ASN A 181 10.42 -15.77 9.37
C ASN A 181 11.42 -16.39 8.39
N GLY A 182 12.35 -15.59 7.83
CA GLY A 182 13.36 -16.03 6.87
C GLY A 182 12.94 -15.97 5.40
N ARG A 183 11.73 -15.49 5.07
CA ARG A 183 11.37 -15.18 3.68
C ARG A 183 12.26 -14.08 3.12
N TYR A 184 12.53 -14.13 1.81
CA TYR A 184 13.31 -13.08 1.15
C TYR A 184 12.49 -11.79 0.94
N ALA A 185 11.25 -11.95 0.53
CA ALA A 185 10.30 -10.87 0.26
C ALA A 185 8.87 -11.38 0.47
N ALA A 186 7.93 -11.03 -0.40
CA ALA A 186 6.53 -11.46 -0.34
C ALA A 186 6.26 -12.79 -1.09
N GLU A 187 7.22 -13.70 -1.10
CA GLU A 187 7.03 -15.03 -1.66
C GLU A 187 6.12 -15.92 -0.80
N PRO A 188 5.57 -17.00 -1.37
CA PRO A 188 4.73 -17.93 -0.61
C PRO A 188 5.45 -18.48 0.62
N LEU A 189 4.74 -18.56 1.75
CA LEU A 189 5.30 -19.05 3.02
C LEU A 189 5.90 -20.46 2.93
N ARG A 190 5.34 -21.31 2.05
CA ARG A 190 5.82 -22.70 1.82
C ARG A 190 6.96 -22.77 0.81
N GLY A 191 7.52 -21.65 0.39
CA GLY A 191 8.52 -21.56 -0.65
C GLY A 191 7.94 -21.51 -2.06
N LEU A 192 8.80 -21.23 -3.01
CA LEU A 192 8.43 -21.13 -4.42
C LEU A 192 8.19 -22.48 -5.04
N THR A 193 7.09 -22.65 -5.75
CA THR A 193 6.76 -23.84 -6.54
C THR A 193 6.92 -23.60 -8.05
N ALA A 194 7.13 -22.35 -8.47
CA ALA A 194 7.31 -21.93 -9.85
C ALA A 194 8.45 -20.93 -9.96
N LEU A 195 9.06 -20.83 -11.15
CA LEU A 195 10.14 -19.87 -11.45
C LEU A 195 11.38 -20.01 -10.54
N THR A 196 11.61 -21.17 -9.96
CA THR A 196 12.72 -21.44 -9.03
C THR A 196 14.09 -21.19 -9.65
N ALA A 197 14.23 -21.27 -10.98
CA ALA A 197 15.46 -20.93 -11.69
C ALA A 197 15.85 -19.43 -11.58
N HIS A 198 14.90 -18.55 -11.24
CA HIS A 198 15.17 -17.14 -11.01
C HIS A 198 15.83 -16.84 -9.66
N GLU A 199 15.90 -17.81 -8.77
CA GLU A 199 16.53 -17.65 -7.47
C GLU A 199 18.04 -17.72 -7.51
N SER A 200 18.60 -18.26 -8.59
CA SER A 200 20.05 -18.33 -8.76
C SER A 200 20.67 -16.93 -8.82
N GLY A 201 21.58 -16.63 -7.91
CA GLY A 201 22.22 -15.31 -7.81
C GLY A 201 21.49 -14.31 -6.90
N ARG A 202 20.51 -14.73 -6.11
CA ARG A 202 19.93 -13.90 -5.05
C ARG A 202 21.02 -13.40 -4.10
N THR A 203 20.92 -12.11 -3.74
CA THR A 203 21.63 -11.55 -2.61
C THR A 203 21.02 -12.08 -1.29
N ARG A 204 21.76 -11.91 -0.18
CA ARG A 204 21.28 -12.34 1.14
C ARG A 204 19.96 -11.66 1.53
N TYR A 205 19.80 -10.39 1.16
CA TYR A 205 18.66 -9.57 1.48
C TYR A 205 18.02 -8.99 0.21
N ASN A 206 16.71 -8.76 0.23
CA ASN A 206 16.07 -7.97 -0.81
C ASN A 206 16.55 -6.51 -0.77
N ALA A 207 16.26 -5.72 -1.81
CA ALA A 207 16.83 -4.38 -1.97
C ALA A 207 16.50 -3.43 -0.80
N ALA A 208 15.31 -3.51 -0.22
CA ALA A 208 14.89 -2.65 0.89
C ALA A 208 15.65 -3.02 2.18
N VAL A 209 15.72 -4.31 2.50
CA VAL A 209 16.46 -4.80 3.67
C VAL A 209 17.96 -4.54 3.52
N GLN A 210 18.52 -4.73 2.31
CA GLN A 210 19.92 -4.44 2.06
C GLN A 210 20.23 -2.96 2.27
N LEU A 211 19.38 -2.06 1.79
CA LEU A 211 19.55 -0.63 2.03
C LEU A 211 19.53 -0.27 3.52
N ALA A 212 18.66 -0.88 4.30
CA ALA A 212 18.60 -0.68 5.74
C ALA A 212 19.85 -1.18 6.44
N VAL A 213 20.35 -2.37 6.08
CA VAL A 213 21.59 -2.96 6.60
C VAL A 213 22.80 -2.08 6.25
N ASP A 214 22.87 -1.57 5.02
CA ASP A 214 23.96 -0.68 4.56
C ASP A 214 23.95 0.66 5.30
N ARG A 215 22.76 1.14 5.72
CA ARG A 215 22.61 2.37 6.54
C ARG A 215 22.92 2.16 8.00
N GLY A 216 22.70 0.97 8.51
CA GLY A 216 22.93 0.58 9.90
C GLY A 216 21.88 1.12 10.87
N ASP A 217 21.88 2.42 11.15
CA ASP A 217 20.93 3.04 12.07
C ASP A 217 19.79 3.76 11.33
N THR A 218 18.72 3.02 11.05
CA THR A 218 17.55 3.51 10.31
C THR A 218 16.49 4.18 11.19
N ILE A 219 16.58 4.04 12.52
CA ILE A 219 15.73 4.78 13.46
C ILE A 219 16.26 6.17 13.78
N ARG A 220 17.54 6.43 13.49
CA ARG A 220 18.15 7.74 13.72
C ARG A 220 17.35 8.84 13.00
N ARG A 221 17.07 9.90 13.72
CA ARG A 221 16.44 11.09 13.16
C ARG A 221 17.35 11.80 12.18
N ILE A 222 16.74 12.39 11.17
CA ILE A 222 17.43 13.18 10.16
C ILE A 222 17.76 14.55 10.76
N ASP A 223 19.03 14.83 10.99
CA ASP A 223 19.53 16.08 11.62
C ASP A 223 20.18 17.05 10.62
N GLY A 224 20.25 16.67 9.35
CA GLY A 224 20.86 17.46 8.27
C GLY A 224 22.34 17.14 8.04
N THR A 225 22.93 16.25 8.82
CA THR A 225 24.34 15.82 8.63
C THR A 225 24.46 14.57 7.76
N GLU A 226 23.32 13.98 7.35
CA GLU A 226 23.31 12.79 6.51
C GLU A 226 23.88 13.10 5.13
N THR A 227 24.62 12.15 4.59
CA THR A 227 24.97 12.19 3.18
C THR A 227 23.70 12.14 2.33
N PRO A 228 23.40 13.15 1.51
CA PRO A 228 22.23 13.13 0.66
C PRO A 228 22.22 11.88 -0.21
N LEU A 229 21.05 11.24 -0.38
CA LEU A 229 20.85 10.29 -1.45
C LEU A 229 20.84 11.07 -2.76
N VAL A 230 22.01 11.24 -3.33
CA VAL A 230 22.18 11.91 -4.63
C VAL A 230 21.91 10.87 -5.70
N THR A 231 20.78 11.00 -6.38
CA THR A 231 20.53 10.20 -7.57
C THR A 231 21.57 10.54 -8.65
N PRO A 232 21.95 9.61 -9.53
CA PRO A 232 22.99 9.86 -10.55
C PRO A 232 22.75 11.09 -11.42
N TRP A 233 21.50 11.53 -11.56
CA TRP A 233 21.13 12.74 -12.31
C TRP A 233 21.11 14.03 -11.46
N GLN A 234 21.38 13.95 -10.16
CA GLN A 234 21.47 15.10 -9.24
C GLN A 234 22.93 15.41 -8.83
N THR A 235 23.87 14.65 -9.33
CA THR A 235 25.29 14.90 -9.08
C THR A 235 25.76 16.13 -9.84
N GLY A 236 25.76 17.24 -9.14
CA GLY A 236 26.69 18.32 -9.36
C GLY A 236 26.48 19.23 -10.57
N SER A 237 26.38 20.51 -10.25
CA SER A 237 26.87 21.63 -11.08
C SER A 237 26.85 21.43 -12.60
N GLY A 238 25.71 21.64 -13.24
CA GLY A 238 25.66 22.08 -14.64
C GLY A 238 26.18 21.14 -15.73
N GLY A 239 26.58 19.93 -15.40
CA GLY A 239 26.95 18.91 -16.37
C GLY A 239 25.82 17.93 -16.58
N THR A 240 25.29 17.83 -17.78
CA THR A 240 24.42 16.73 -18.18
C THR A 240 25.18 15.42 -18.00
N ALA A 241 25.08 14.82 -16.82
CA ALA A 241 25.57 13.45 -16.63
C ALA A 241 24.72 12.57 -17.54
N LYS A 242 25.32 12.15 -18.65
CA LYS A 242 24.76 11.16 -19.56
C LYS A 242 24.39 9.95 -18.68
N PRO A 243 23.14 9.48 -18.71
CA PRO A 243 22.76 8.32 -17.91
C PRO A 243 23.77 7.20 -18.18
N PRO A 244 24.20 6.44 -17.17
CA PRO A 244 25.11 5.34 -17.38
C PRO A 244 24.54 4.48 -18.48
N ARG A 245 25.29 4.35 -19.57
CA ARG A 245 24.94 3.53 -20.72
C ARG A 245 24.64 2.15 -20.15
N ALA A 246 23.39 1.70 -20.26
CA ALA A 246 23.01 0.37 -19.86
C ALA A 246 24.08 -0.60 -20.38
N ALA A 247 24.63 -1.40 -19.48
CA ALA A 247 25.63 -2.40 -19.89
C ALA A 247 25.04 -3.17 -21.06
N PRO A 248 25.79 -3.39 -22.15
CA PRO A 248 25.25 -4.05 -23.32
C PRO A 248 24.71 -5.39 -22.85
N ALA A 249 23.40 -5.58 -23.04
CA ALA A 249 22.75 -6.85 -22.74
C ALA A 249 23.61 -7.94 -23.41
N ARG A 250 24.17 -8.84 -22.63
CA ARG A 250 24.88 -10.01 -23.14
C ARG A 250 23.90 -10.68 -24.10
N LYS A 251 24.24 -10.66 -25.38
CA LYS A 251 23.48 -11.38 -26.40
C LYS A 251 23.44 -12.84 -25.96
N ALA A 252 22.33 -13.24 -25.38
CA ALA A 252 22.03 -14.65 -25.20
C ALA A 252 22.00 -15.26 -26.60
N LYS A 253 22.82 -16.30 -26.82
CA LYS A 253 22.74 -17.09 -28.04
C LYS A 253 21.31 -17.58 -28.19
N ALA A 254 20.68 -17.25 -29.31
CA ALA A 254 19.33 -17.66 -29.65
C ALA A 254 19.31 -19.22 -29.69
N VAL A 255 18.71 -19.80 -28.68
CA VAL A 255 18.20 -21.17 -28.76
C VAL A 255 16.86 -21.06 -29.47
N ALA A 256 16.72 -21.74 -30.58
CA ALA A 256 15.49 -21.78 -31.38
C ALA A 256 14.31 -22.24 -30.48
N LYS A 257 13.31 -21.39 -30.37
CA LYS A 257 12.09 -21.61 -29.59
C LYS A 257 11.10 -22.41 -30.45
N PRO A 258 10.53 -23.52 -29.95
CA PRO A 258 9.39 -24.11 -30.64
C PRO A 258 8.22 -23.14 -30.58
N ALA A 259 7.49 -22.99 -31.70
CA ALA A 259 6.37 -22.09 -31.83
C ALA A 259 5.23 -22.49 -30.88
N ASN A 260 4.92 -21.62 -29.94
CA ASN A 260 3.72 -21.72 -29.12
C ASN A 260 2.62 -20.85 -29.74
N PRO A 261 1.37 -21.29 -29.79
CA PRO A 261 0.29 -20.49 -30.37
C PRO A 261 0.05 -19.22 -29.54
N ALA A 262 -0.13 -18.11 -30.24
CA ALA A 262 -0.24 -16.78 -29.69
C ALA A 262 -1.37 -16.64 -28.68
N LYS A 263 -1.01 -16.18 -27.48
CA LYS A 263 -1.94 -15.68 -26.47
C LYS A 263 -2.29 -14.24 -26.83
N PRO A 264 -3.55 -13.83 -26.84
CA PRO A 264 -3.89 -12.45 -27.19
C PRO A 264 -3.37 -11.48 -26.12
N ALA A 265 -2.74 -10.40 -26.57
CA ALA A 265 -2.27 -9.30 -25.75
C ALA A 265 -3.43 -8.50 -25.13
N PRO A 266 -3.27 -7.90 -23.95
CA PRO A 266 -4.28 -7.02 -23.39
C PRO A 266 -4.36 -5.74 -24.22
N ALA A 267 -5.58 -5.41 -24.69
CA ALA A 267 -5.86 -4.25 -25.50
C ALA A 267 -5.63 -2.95 -24.72
N ALA A 268 -4.81 -2.07 -25.29
CA ALA A 268 -4.69 -0.69 -24.88
C ALA A 268 -6.04 0.03 -25.13
N GLN A 269 -6.51 0.78 -24.12
CA GLN A 269 -7.71 1.61 -24.25
C GLN A 269 -7.42 2.83 -25.13
N GLY A 270 -7.65 2.67 -26.42
CA GLY A 270 -7.75 3.78 -27.37
C GLY A 270 -9.21 4.19 -27.51
N ARG A 271 -9.52 5.44 -27.20
CA ARG A 271 -10.81 6.05 -27.55
C ARG A 271 -10.94 6.12 -29.07
N GLY A 272 -11.64 5.14 -29.63
CA GLY A 272 -12.08 5.17 -31.02
C GLY A 272 -13.52 4.66 -31.06
N LYS A 273 -14.44 5.48 -31.54
CA LYS A 273 -15.81 5.07 -31.86
C LYS A 273 -15.77 3.97 -32.92
N ALA A 274 -15.88 2.72 -32.50
CA ALA A 274 -16.14 1.61 -33.41
C ALA A 274 -17.61 1.26 -33.34
N LYS A 275 -18.24 1.20 -34.51
CA LYS A 275 -19.61 0.70 -34.70
C LYS A 275 -19.75 -0.67 -34.06
N THR A 276 -20.64 -0.75 -33.05
CA THR A 276 -21.01 -1.99 -32.39
C THR A 276 -21.64 -2.94 -33.36
N ALA A 277 -20.99 -4.07 -33.61
CA ALA A 277 -21.68 -5.26 -34.07
C ALA A 277 -22.72 -5.60 -32.98
N ALA A 278 -23.98 -5.78 -33.34
CA ALA A 278 -25.07 -6.04 -32.42
C ALA A 278 -24.75 -7.28 -31.59
N ALA A 279 -24.61 -7.08 -30.29
CA ALA A 279 -24.44 -8.18 -29.34
C ALA A 279 -25.69 -9.06 -29.44
N ALA A 280 -25.53 -10.33 -29.79
CA ALA A 280 -26.64 -11.27 -29.93
C ALA A 280 -27.30 -11.47 -28.56
N ALA A 281 -28.58 -11.15 -28.46
CA ALA A 281 -29.34 -11.41 -27.24
C ALA A 281 -29.43 -12.91 -26.95
N PRO A 282 -29.29 -13.35 -25.67
CA PRO A 282 -29.55 -14.75 -25.31
C PRO A 282 -31.01 -15.11 -25.55
N ALA A 283 -31.30 -16.38 -25.68
CA ALA A 283 -32.70 -16.87 -25.74
C ALA A 283 -33.42 -16.60 -24.41
N THR A 284 -34.51 -15.89 -24.44
CA THR A 284 -35.33 -15.53 -23.28
C THR A 284 -36.66 -16.29 -23.27
N LEU A 285 -37.24 -16.46 -22.13
CA LEU A 285 -38.57 -17.06 -21.94
C LEU A 285 -39.54 -16.01 -21.38
N ALA A 286 -40.74 -15.97 -21.90
CA ALA A 286 -41.81 -15.08 -21.38
C ALA A 286 -42.31 -15.51 -20.00
N ALA A 287 -42.17 -16.81 -19.67
CA ALA A 287 -42.54 -17.39 -18.37
C ALA A 287 -41.67 -18.64 -18.10
N PRO A 288 -41.55 -19.07 -16.84
CA PRO A 288 -40.79 -20.26 -16.49
C PRO A 288 -41.42 -21.53 -17.10
N ARG A 289 -40.55 -22.46 -17.52
CA ARG A 289 -40.98 -23.76 -18.06
C ARG A 289 -41.71 -24.55 -16.98
N GLY A 290 -42.88 -25.11 -17.33
CA GLY A 290 -43.66 -25.88 -16.37
C GLY A 290 -44.28 -25.03 -15.22
N GLY A 291 -44.30 -23.69 -15.40
CA GLY A 291 -44.89 -22.79 -14.40
C GLY A 291 -44.06 -22.53 -13.16
N LYS A 292 -42.83 -23.10 -13.07
CA LYS A 292 -41.94 -22.92 -11.93
C LYS A 292 -40.50 -22.65 -12.42
N GLY A 293 -39.96 -21.50 -12.01
CA GLY A 293 -38.54 -21.17 -12.25
C GLY A 293 -37.61 -21.81 -11.22
N ASP A 294 -36.33 -21.87 -11.56
CA ASP A 294 -35.29 -22.27 -10.62
C ASP A 294 -35.04 -21.12 -9.62
N ASP A 295 -34.62 -21.46 -8.43
CA ASP A 295 -34.21 -20.46 -7.43
C ASP A 295 -32.80 -19.93 -7.76
N LEU A 296 -32.77 -18.86 -8.58
CA LEU A 296 -31.51 -18.27 -9.05
C LEU A 296 -30.66 -17.69 -7.94
N LYS A 297 -31.19 -17.50 -6.71
CA LYS A 297 -30.44 -17.07 -5.54
C LYS A 297 -29.41 -18.10 -5.07
N GLN A 298 -29.47 -19.33 -5.55
CA GLN A 298 -28.45 -20.34 -5.31
C GLN A 298 -27.13 -20.03 -6.03
N ILE A 299 -27.15 -19.14 -7.04
CA ILE A 299 -25.94 -18.59 -7.64
C ILE A 299 -25.37 -17.54 -6.69
N VAL A 300 -24.20 -17.77 -6.17
CA VAL A 300 -23.48 -16.79 -5.32
C VAL A 300 -23.34 -15.47 -6.07
N GLY A 301 -23.79 -14.38 -5.45
CA GLY A 301 -23.82 -13.06 -6.07
C GLY A 301 -25.17 -12.67 -6.67
N VAL A 302 -26.16 -13.57 -6.74
CA VAL A 302 -27.55 -13.26 -7.14
C VAL A 302 -28.42 -13.16 -5.89
N GLY A 303 -28.80 -11.92 -5.56
CA GLY A 303 -29.77 -11.65 -4.50
C GLY A 303 -31.18 -11.45 -5.06
N PRO A 304 -32.19 -11.25 -4.17
CA PRO A 304 -33.62 -11.13 -4.59
C PRO A 304 -33.87 -10.06 -5.66
N LYS A 305 -33.17 -8.91 -5.60
CA LYS A 305 -33.29 -7.83 -6.61
C LYS A 305 -32.72 -8.23 -7.97
N LEU A 306 -31.63 -8.99 -7.98
CA LEU A 306 -31.01 -9.48 -9.21
C LEU A 306 -31.81 -10.62 -9.83
N GLU A 307 -32.35 -11.52 -9.02
CA GLU A 307 -33.26 -12.57 -9.47
C GLU A 307 -34.49 -11.97 -10.15
N ALA A 308 -35.14 -10.96 -9.53
CA ALA A 308 -36.26 -10.27 -10.13
C ALA A 308 -35.89 -9.65 -11.49
N LEU A 309 -34.72 -8.99 -11.58
CA LEU A 309 -34.22 -8.40 -12.84
C LEU A 309 -33.91 -9.47 -13.90
N LEU A 310 -33.38 -10.61 -13.51
CA LEU A 310 -33.15 -11.74 -14.43
C LEU A 310 -34.47 -12.30 -14.95
N HIS A 311 -35.48 -12.41 -14.10
CA HIS A 311 -36.84 -12.83 -14.51
C HIS A 311 -37.46 -11.80 -15.46
N GLU A 312 -37.33 -10.51 -15.23
CA GLU A 312 -37.76 -9.45 -16.16
C GLU A 312 -37.07 -9.54 -17.53
N LEU A 313 -35.80 -9.96 -17.52
CA LEU A 313 -35.03 -10.19 -18.75
C LEU A 313 -35.33 -11.54 -19.41
N GLY A 314 -36.19 -12.40 -18.81
CA GLY A 314 -36.62 -13.69 -19.33
C GLY A 314 -35.68 -14.86 -19.02
N PHE A 315 -34.87 -14.75 -17.96
CA PHE A 315 -34.00 -15.82 -17.47
C PHE A 315 -34.55 -16.43 -16.19
N TRP A 316 -35.09 -17.62 -16.30
CA TRP A 316 -35.82 -18.34 -15.24
C TRP A 316 -35.09 -19.59 -14.77
N HIS A 317 -34.13 -20.10 -15.57
CA HIS A 317 -33.52 -21.41 -15.35
C HIS A 317 -32.00 -21.36 -15.42
N PHE A 318 -31.34 -22.22 -14.65
CA PHE A 318 -29.89 -22.34 -14.64
C PHE A 318 -29.31 -22.68 -16.02
N ASP A 319 -29.99 -23.53 -16.79
CA ASP A 319 -29.51 -23.92 -18.13
C ASP A 319 -29.44 -22.75 -19.11
N GLN A 320 -30.33 -21.75 -18.97
CA GLN A 320 -30.27 -20.53 -19.79
C GLN A 320 -28.97 -19.76 -19.51
N ILE A 321 -28.61 -19.63 -18.21
CA ILE A 321 -27.41 -18.91 -17.78
C ILE A 321 -26.14 -19.73 -18.12
N ALA A 322 -26.19 -21.03 -17.95
CA ALA A 322 -25.09 -21.96 -18.23
C ALA A 322 -24.66 -21.98 -19.70
N GLY A 323 -25.61 -21.63 -20.61
CA GLY A 323 -25.40 -21.60 -22.05
C GLY A 323 -24.90 -20.26 -22.60
N TRP A 324 -24.73 -19.20 -21.82
CA TRP A 324 -24.36 -17.90 -22.35
C TRP A 324 -22.95 -17.89 -22.98
N THR A 325 -22.89 -17.35 -24.19
CA THR A 325 -21.64 -17.03 -24.87
C THR A 325 -21.06 -15.71 -24.36
N PRO A 326 -19.77 -15.40 -24.58
CA PRO A 326 -19.18 -14.12 -24.18
C PRO A 326 -19.91 -12.87 -24.70
N SER A 327 -20.48 -12.93 -25.91
CA SER A 327 -21.29 -11.84 -26.46
C SER A 327 -22.64 -11.70 -25.77
N GLN A 328 -23.25 -12.81 -25.35
CA GLN A 328 -24.49 -12.81 -24.57
C GLN A 328 -24.27 -12.33 -23.14
N VAL A 329 -23.15 -12.71 -22.52
CA VAL A 329 -22.73 -12.17 -21.21
C VAL A 329 -22.63 -10.64 -21.30
N ALA A 330 -21.95 -10.09 -22.31
CA ALA A 330 -21.84 -8.64 -22.49
C ALA A 330 -23.21 -7.99 -22.68
N TRP A 331 -24.14 -8.65 -23.40
CA TRP A 331 -25.50 -8.17 -23.61
C TRP A 331 -26.28 -8.12 -22.29
N VAL A 332 -26.27 -9.19 -21.50
CA VAL A 332 -26.94 -9.24 -20.19
C VAL A 332 -26.30 -8.23 -19.23
N ASP A 333 -24.98 -8.22 -19.15
CA ASP A 333 -24.25 -7.33 -18.24
C ASP A 333 -24.55 -5.85 -18.51
N SER A 334 -24.75 -5.47 -19.77
CA SER A 334 -25.16 -4.10 -20.13
C SER A 334 -26.53 -3.69 -19.54
N ARG A 335 -27.38 -4.65 -19.16
CA ARG A 335 -28.72 -4.44 -18.61
C ARG A 335 -28.81 -4.59 -17.11
N LEU A 336 -27.78 -5.07 -16.45
CA LEU A 336 -27.74 -5.24 -14.99
C LEU A 336 -27.54 -3.91 -14.22
N GLY A 337 -27.44 -2.76 -14.89
CA GLY A 337 -27.35 -1.44 -14.27
C GLY A 337 -26.18 -1.34 -13.30
N THR A 338 -26.44 -1.14 -12.01
CA THR A 338 -25.42 -1.05 -10.95
C THR A 338 -24.75 -2.38 -10.62
N PHE A 339 -25.24 -3.50 -11.16
CA PHE A 339 -24.72 -4.84 -10.90
C PHE A 339 -23.80 -5.37 -12.00
N ARG A 340 -23.33 -4.51 -12.90
CA ARG A 340 -22.41 -4.87 -14.00
C ARG A 340 -21.13 -5.54 -13.50
N GLY A 341 -20.60 -6.46 -14.33
CA GLY A 341 -19.36 -7.19 -14.05
C GLY A 341 -19.53 -8.40 -13.12
N ARG A 342 -20.70 -8.60 -12.51
CA ARG A 342 -20.92 -9.70 -11.56
C ARG A 342 -20.97 -11.07 -12.24
N ILE A 343 -21.47 -11.17 -13.44
CA ILE A 343 -21.57 -12.43 -14.19
C ILE A 343 -20.21 -13.11 -14.28
N VAL A 344 -19.19 -12.34 -14.61
CA VAL A 344 -17.82 -12.83 -14.77
C VAL A 344 -17.12 -12.95 -13.42
N ARG A 345 -17.25 -11.92 -12.55
CA ARG A 345 -16.60 -11.89 -11.23
C ARG A 345 -17.02 -13.06 -10.34
N ASP A 346 -18.32 -13.36 -10.33
CA ASP A 346 -18.92 -14.35 -9.45
C ASP A 346 -19.14 -15.72 -10.16
N ASP A 347 -18.57 -15.92 -11.36
CA ASP A 347 -18.66 -17.16 -12.18
C ASP A 347 -20.09 -17.74 -12.28
N TRP A 348 -21.07 -16.92 -12.65
CA TRP A 348 -22.46 -17.37 -12.75
C TRP A 348 -22.66 -18.54 -13.71
N ILE A 349 -21.92 -18.58 -14.82
CA ILE A 349 -22.01 -19.62 -15.82
C ILE A 349 -21.53 -20.96 -15.24
N GLY A 350 -20.38 -20.97 -14.59
CA GLY A 350 -19.84 -22.18 -13.95
C GLY A 350 -20.73 -22.68 -12.81
N GLN A 351 -21.28 -21.76 -12.01
CA GLN A 351 -22.23 -22.11 -10.95
C GLN A 351 -23.54 -22.70 -11.52
N SER A 352 -24.10 -22.07 -12.55
CA SER A 352 -25.33 -22.54 -13.18
C SER A 352 -25.17 -23.90 -13.84
N ARG A 353 -24.01 -24.22 -14.40
CA ARG A 353 -23.69 -25.57 -14.90
C ARG A 353 -23.71 -26.62 -13.81
N ARG A 354 -23.21 -26.30 -12.63
CA ARG A 354 -23.21 -27.22 -11.48
C ARG A 354 -24.60 -27.40 -10.90
N LEU A 355 -25.41 -26.33 -10.84
CA LEU A 355 -26.75 -26.35 -10.28
C LEU A 355 -27.80 -26.95 -11.23
N GLY A 356 -27.65 -26.77 -12.53
CA GLY A 356 -28.58 -27.29 -13.55
C GLY A 356 -28.28 -28.74 -13.99
N GLY A 357 -27.19 -29.35 -13.54
CA GLY A 357 -26.81 -30.71 -13.84
C GLY A 357 -27.14 -31.74 -12.72
N SER A 358 -27.98 -31.36 -11.77
CA SER A 358 -28.43 -32.20 -10.65
C SER A 358 -29.75 -32.83 -10.95
#